data_905f0229cd36efba0ca2529ffc295199
#
_entry.id   905f0229cd36efba0ca2529ffc295199
#
_cell.length_a   1.000
_cell.length_b   1.000
_cell.length_c   1.000
_cell.angle_alpha   90.00
_cell.angle_beta   90.00
_cell.angle_gamma   90.00
#
_symmetry.space_group_name_H-M   'P 1'
#
loop_
_entity.id
_entity.type
_entity.pdbx_description
1 polymer ?
#
loop_
_entity_poly.entity_id
_entity_poly.type
_entity_poly.pdbx_seq_one_letter_code
_entity_poly.pdbx_strand_id
1 'polypeptide(L)'
;MTKWKRDRMTKQQAINLTQLSASYQQAQASEYLDQLAHNMIREQELMGLTRLVAHFPVALSAWQAVYVDYAVPPISKEFDMLFINAEGHIINIELKSDVHYDIEKIHKQLSNNRYYLTQASPHVALFTYNSDLDRIYHLTDQDTLDVTDLQDKRWQTSVFYQAVRGFKSVAVANLDDVLRVTDYLVSPFTQLARFLKGQYLLMQPQQQLQAELLATSTSGIYAVKAATSVGQTLMIYDTVKILREQGQQVLLVHIGALKSAQATLRLQYGWHILPERQFFKKLKRQRLQSYDVVIIADAQKLSIRHVNSLRRYFAARYTRVLVIGDPNQQSKATISNRDYFATLTHAFGQQHLIKLSDEL
;
A
#
# COMPACT_ATOMS: atom_id res chain seq x y z
N MET A 1 1.70 -1.73 27.32
CA MET A 1 0.55 -1.59 26.38
C MET A 1 -0.16 -0.29 26.74
N THR A 2 0.13 0.77 26.01
CA THR A 2 -0.41 2.09 26.25
C THR A 2 -1.88 2.17 25.81
N LYS A 3 -2.68 2.91 26.55
CA LYS A 3 -4.13 3.14 26.39
C LYS A 3 -4.56 3.49 24.94
N TRP A 4 -3.64 3.99 24.13
CA TRP A 4 -3.82 4.38 22.72
C TRP A 4 -4.08 3.21 21.73
N LYS A 5 -3.74 1.96 22.08
CA LYS A 5 -3.93 0.81 21.18
C LYS A 5 -5.31 0.14 21.28
N ARG A 6 -6.11 0.44 22.34
CA ARG A 6 -7.44 -0.14 22.52
C ARG A 6 -8.56 0.63 21.82
N ASP A 7 -8.37 1.91 21.55
CA ASP A 7 -9.44 2.80 21.04
C ASP A 7 -9.60 2.78 19.51
N ARG A 8 -8.69 2.14 18.76
CA ARG A 8 -8.81 2.02 17.27
C ARG A 8 -9.73 0.92 16.78
N MET A 9 -10.43 0.21 17.64
CA MET A 9 -11.43 -0.80 17.28
C MET A 9 -12.88 -0.28 17.38
N THR A 10 -13.10 1.02 17.50
CA THR A 10 -14.43 1.58 17.29
C THR A 10 -14.76 1.50 15.81
N LYS A 11 -15.81 0.77 15.47
CA LYS A 11 -16.33 0.70 14.10
C LYS A 11 -16.57 2.11 13.61
N GLN A 12 -15.88 2.49 12.54
CA GLN A 12 -16.05 3.83 11.98
C GLN A 12 -17.49 4.00 11.52
N GLN A 13 -18.17 5.02 12.03
CA GLN A 13 -19.56 5.31 11.72
C GLN A 13 -19.68 6.19 10.49
N ALA A 14 -20.75 6.00 9.73
CA ALA A 14 -21.10 6.91 8.65
C ALA A 14 -21.56 8.25 9.20
N ILE A 15 -21.17 9.34 8.56
CA ILE A 15 -21.48 10.72 8.96
C ILE A 15 -22.50 11.35 7.99
N ASN A 16 -23.31 12.26 8.50
CA ASN A 16 -24.12 13.14 7.67
C ASN A 16 -23.31 14.37 7.27
N LEU A 17 -22.90 14.45 5.99
CA LEU A 17 -22.06 15.55 5.49
C LEU A 17 -22.75 16.91 5.52
N THR A 18 -24.07 16.96 5.38
CA THR A 18 -24.82 18.22 5.49
C THR A 18 -24.73 18.78 6.91
N GLN A 19 -24.87 17.91 7.93
CA GLN A 19 -24.71 18.30 9.32
C GLN A 19 -23.28 18.67 9.66
N LEU A 20 -22.31 17.89 9.21
CA LEU A 20 -20.89 18.21 9.41
C LEU A 20 -20.52 19.56 8.78
N SER A 21 -20.97 19.84 7.55
CA SER A 21 -20.73 21.11 6.88
C SER A 21 -21.36 22.28 7.64
N ALA A 22 -22.59 22.12 8.14
CA ALA A 22 -23.25 23.14 8.98
C ALA A 22 -22.52 23.37 10.31
N SER A 23 -22.08 22.31 10.97
CA SER A 23 -21.31 22.39 12.21
C SER A 23 -19.94 23.05 11.99
N TYR A 24 -19.30 22.81 10.84
CA TYR A 24 -18.05 23.48 10.49
C TYR A 24 -18.23 24.98 10.33
N GLN A 25 -19.27 25.40 9.64
CA GLN A 25 -19.60 26.83 9.49
C GLN A 25 -19.88 27.53 10.83
N GLN A 26 -20.34 26.78 11.83
CA GLN A 26 -20.60 27.26 13.19
C GLN A 26 -19.41 27.11 14.14
N ALA A 27 -18.25 26.67 13.66
CA ALA A 27 -17.07 26.29 14.45
C ALA A 27 -17.31 25.18 15.47
N GLN A 28 -18.26 24.28 15.21
CA GLN A 28 -18.67 23.18 16.10
C GLN A 28 -18.38 21.78 15.49
N ALA A 29 -17.56 21.71 14.44
CA ALA A 29 -17.26 20.44 13.77
C ALA A 29 -16.63 19.40 14.70
N SER A 30 -15.73 19.82 15.60
CA SER A 30 -15.09 18.96 16.59
C SER A 30 -16.11 18.32 17.53
N GLU A 31 -17.05 19.09 18.05
CA GLU A 31 -18.12 18.60 18.93
C GLU A 31 -19.03 17.59 18.21
N TYR A 32 -19.35 17.86 16.94
CA TYR A 32 -20.13 16.94 16.12
C TYR A 32 -19.42 15.61 15.89
N LEU A 33 -18.11 15.65 15.59
CA LEU A 33 -17.29 14.43 15.38
C LEU A 33 -17.12 13.65 16.69
N ASP A 34 -16.91 14.33 17.80
CA ASP A 34 -16.79 13.71 19.12
C ASP A 34 -18.07 12.97 19.55
N GLN A 35 -19.25 13.54 19.26
CA GLN A 35 -20.56 12.90 19.52
C GLN A 35 -20.72 11.58 18.75
N LEU A 36 -20.10 11.46 17.57
CA LEU A 36 -20.12 10.27 16.75
C LEU A 36 -18.94 9.32 17.05
N ALA A 37 -18.11 9.63 18.04
CA ALA A 37 -16.86 8.91 18.30
C ALA A 37 -15.98 8.77 17.05
N HIS A 38 -16.05 9.77 16.16
CA HIS A 38 -15.28 9.81 14.91
C HIS A 38 -13.91 10.45 15.19
N ASN A 39 -12.88 9.98 14.46
CA ASN A 39 -11.57 10.64 14.49
C ASN A 39 -11.67 12.07 13.94
N MET A 40 -10.75 12.93 14.40
CA MET A 40 -10.64 14.30 13.86
C MET A 40 -10.25 14.25 12.40
N ILE A 41 -11.01 14.93 11.56
CA ILE A 41 -10.73 15.13 10.12
C ILE A 41 -9.75 16.32 10.00
N ARG A 42 -8.81 16.22 9.10
CA ARG A 42 -7.83 17.30 8.85
C ARG A 42 -8.55 18.56 8.35
N GLU A 43 -8.12 19.72 8.82
CA GLU A 43 -8.76 21.02 8.52
C GLU A 43 -8.91 21.26 7.00
N GLN A 44 -7.88 20.93 6.21
CA GLN A 44 -7.92 21.08 4.76
C GLN A 44 -8.95 20.17 4.10
N GLU A 45 -9.10 18.94 4.58
CA GLU A 45 -10.09 17.98 4.09
C GLU A 45 -11.50 18.43 4.46
N LEU A 46 -11.69 18.89 5.69
CA LEU A 46 -12.96 19.42 6.18
C LEU A 46 -13.42 20.64 5.38
N MET A 47 -12.48 21.54 5.07
CA MET A 47 -12.73 22.69 4.21
C MET A 47 -13.11 22.26 2.79
N GLY A 48 -12.37 21.32 2.20
CA GLY A 48 -12.65 20.79 0.85
C GLY A 48 -14.02 20.13 0.78
N LEU A 49 -14.33 19.29 1.77
CA LEU A 49 -15.62 18.63 1.90
C LEU A 49 -16.77 19.64 2.02
N THR A 50 -16.63 20.65 2.85
CA THR A 50 -17.63 21.70 3.05
C THR A 50 -17.87 22.50 1.75
N ARG A 51 -16.79 22.82 1.01
CA ARG A 51 -16.90 23.46 -0.31
C ARG A 51 -17.66 22.59 -1.30
N LEU A 52 -17.36 21.30 -1.35
CA LEU A 52 -18.03 20.36 -2.26
C LEU A 52 -19.54 20.30 -1.96
N VAL A 53 -19.92 20.17 -0.69
CA VAL A 53 -21.33 20.13 -0.26
C VAL A 53 -22.05 21.43 -0.62
N ALA A 54 -21.40 22.59 -0.53
CA ALA A 54 -21.98 23.91 -0.83
C ALA A 54 -22.38 24.10 -2.29
N HIS A 55 -21.82 23.33 -3.25
CA HIS A 55 -22.28 23.35 -4.65
C HIS A 55 -23.70 22.80 -4.84
N PHE A 56 -24.20 22.06 -3.85
CA PHE A 56 -25.54 21.47 -3.92
C PHE A 56 -26.51 22.27 -3.07
N PRO A 57 -27.49 22.98 -3.68
CA PRO A 57 -28.40 23.88 -2.96
C PRO A 57 -29.40 23.14 -2.06
N VAL A 58 -29.52 21.85 -2.22
CA VAL A 58 -30.43 20.99 -1.44
C VAL A 58 -29.63 19.84 -0.86
N ALA A 59 -29.93 19.48 0.39
CA ALA A 59 -29.38 18.30 1.02
C ALA A 59 -29.72 17.03 0.22
N LEU A 60 -28.72 16.35 -0.28
CA LEU A 60 -28.89 15.12 -1.06
C LEU A 60 -28.95 13.89 -0.16
N SER A 61 -29.69 12.88 -0.60
CA SER A 61 -29.69 11.56 0.07
C SER A 61 -28.29 10.92 0.09
N ALA A 62 -27.43 11.28 -0.85
CA ALA A 62 -26.03 10.84 -0.88
C ALA A 62 -25.24 11.33 0.35
N TRP A 63 -25.55 12.50 0.90
CA TRP A 63 -24.83 13.09 2.03
C TRP A 63 -25.23 12.54 3.40
N GLN A 64 -26.26 11.68 3.49
CA GLN A 64 -26.83 11.25 4.78
C GLN A 64 -25.97 10.22 5.51
N ALA A 65 -25.26 9.37 4.80
CA ALA A 65 -24.43 8.33 5.40
C ALA A 65 -23.14 8.14 4.59
N VAL A 66 -22.08 8.86 4.95
CA VAL A 66 -20.81 8.86 4.24
C VAL A 66 -19.70 8.46 5.20
N TYR A 67 -18.83 7.56 4.78
CA TYR A 67 -17.63 7.21 5.51
C TYR A 67 -16.49 8.14 5.08
N VAL A 68 -15.96 8.92 6.02
CA VAL A 68 -14.90 9.90 5.79
C VAL A 68 -13.62 9.40 6.46
N ASP A 69 -12.46 9.58 5.81
CA ASP A 69 -11.16 9.11 6.31
C ASP A 69 -11.15 7.63 6.70
N TYR A 70 -11.83 6.80 5.89
CA TYR A 70 -11.89 5.38 6.19
C TYR A 70 -10.59 4.67 5.81
N ALA A 71 -9.89 4.15 6.80
CA ALA A 71 -8.71 3.33 6.62
C ALA A 71 -9.05 1.84 6.71
N VAL A 72 -8.81 1.08 5.64
CA VAL A 72 -9.04 -0.36 5.60
C VAL A 72 -7.97 -1.08 6.44
N PRO A 73 -8.30 -1.65 7.60
CA PRO A 73 -7.33 -2.43 8.37
C PRO A 73 -7.04 -3.77 7.68
N PRO A 74 -5.82 -4.30 7.70
CA PRO A 74 -4.54 -3.75 8.17
C PRO A 74 -3.70 -3.13 7.05
N ILE A 75 -4.29 -2.78 5.91
CA ILE A 75 -3.56 -2.37 4.69
C ILE A 75 -3.29 -0.86 4.61
N SER A 76 -3.79 -0.09 5.57
CA SER A 76 -3.64 1.38 5.60
C SER A 76 -4.04 2.08 4.29
N LYS A 77 -4.92 1.44 3.51
CA LYS A 77 -5.55 2.12 2.39
C LYS A 77 -6.63 3.03 2.96
N GLU A 78 -6.45 4.31 2.81
CA GLU A 78 -7.37 5.34 3.21
C GLU A 78 -8.20 5.80 2.02
N PHE A 79 -9.48 6.05 2.26
CA PHE A 79 -10.42 6.65 1.32
C PHE A 79 -10.98 7.91 1.97
N ASP A 80 -10.80 9.05 1.31
CA ASP A 80 -11.24 10.33 1.87
C ASP A 80 -12.78 10.35 2.05
N MET A 81 -13.53 9.86 1.07
CA MET A 81 -15.00 9.72 1.16
C MET A 81 -15.49 8.46 0.44
N LEU A 82 -16.25 7.62 1.15
CA LEU A 82 -16.94 6.46 0.58
C LEU A 82 -18.44 6.54 0.83
N PHE A 83 -19.21 6.29 -0.23
CA PHE A 83 -20.65 6.21 -0.22
C PHE A 83 -21.07 4.81 -0.64
N ILE A 84 -22.03 4.23 0.07
CA ILE A 84 -22.56 2.90 -0.24
C ILE A 84 -24.09 2.99 -0.23
N ASN A 85 -24.75 2.43 -1.24
CA ASN A 85 -26.20 2.34 -1.27
C ASN A 85 -26.70 0.95 -0.87
N ALA A 86 -28.01 0.77 -0.79
CA ALA A 86 -28.63 -0.48 -0.38
C ALA A 86 -28.32 -1.65 -1.35
N GLU A 87 -28.06 -1.36 -2.61
CA GLU A 87 -27.68 -2.32 -3.66
C GLU A 87 -26.20 -2.68 -3.62
N GLY A 88 -25.42 -2.04 -2.74
CA GLY A 88 -23.98 -2.25 -2.61
C GLY A 88 -23.14 -1.51 -3.67
N HIS A 89 -23.73 -0.55 -4.41
CA HIS A 89 -22.97 0.32 -5.29
C HIS A 89 -22.11 1.27 -4.46
N ILE A 90 -20.95 1.65 -4.99
CA ILE A 90 -19.98 2.48 -4.29
C ILE A 90 -19.67 3.75 -5.10
N ILE A 91 -19.66 4.90 -4.43
CA ILE A 91 -19.02 6.12 -4.92
C ILE A 91 -17.80 6.39 -4.02
N ASN A 92 -16.64 6.64 -4.61
CA ASN A 92 -15.47 7.16 -3.91
C ASN A 92 -15.14 8.56 -4.42
N ILE A 93 -14.95 9.50 -3.52
CA ILE A 93 -14.45 10.84 -3.82
C ILE A 93 -13.20 11.10 -3.00
N GLU A 94 -12.08 11.32 -3.68
CA GLU A 94 -10.82 11.76 -3.06
C GLU A 94 -10.76 13.28 -3.02
N LEU A 95 -10.16 13.85 -1.98
CA LEU A 95 -10.02 15.29 -1.80
C LEU A 95 -8.59 15.75 -2.07
N LYS A 96 -8.44 16.86 -2.77
CA LYS A 96 -7.15 17.53 -3.01
C LYS A 96 -7.31 19.03 -2.83
N SER A 97 -6.24 19.71 -2.38
CA SER A 97 -6.20 21.13 -2.10
C SER A 97 -4.90 21.78 -2.63
N ASP A 98 -4.47 21.41 -3.84
CA ASP A 98 -3.27 21.96 -4.46
C ASP A 98 -3.56 22.26 -5.93
N VAL A 99 -3.38 23.51 -6.35
CA VAL A 99 -3.57 23.97 -7.74
C VAL A 99 -2.60 23.31 -8.72
N HIS A 100 -1.45 22.87 -8.25
CA HIS A 100 -0.40 22.21 -9.05
C HIS A 100 -0.40 20.69 -8.90
N TYR A 101 -1.49 20.12 -8.37
CA TYR A 101 -1.53 18.68 -8.16
C TYR A 101 -1.44 17.91 -9.48
N ASP A 102 -0.52 16.95 -9.51
CA ASP A 102 -0.19 16.15 -10.69
C ASP A 102 -1.37 15.25 -11.13
N ILE A 103 -1.84 15.46 -12.35
CA ILE A 103 -2.96 14.69 -12.94
C ILE A 103 -2.63 13.20 -13.06
N GLU A 104 -1.37 12.84 -13.33
CA GLU A 104 -0.96 11.44 -13.38
C GLU A 104 -1.09 10.76 -12.00
N LYS A 105 -0.83 11.51 -10.92
CA LYS A 105 -1.05 11.00 -9.56
C LYS A 105 -2.52 10.80 -9.24
N ILE A 106 -3.40 11.70 -9.72
CA ILE A 106 -4.87 11.52 -9.62
C ILE A 106 -5.28 10.24 -10.35
N HIS A 107 -4.87 10.09 -11.61
CA HIS A 107 -5.17 8.90 -12.41
C HIS A 107 -4.71 7.62 -11.70
N LYS A 108 -3.46 7.58 -11.26
CA LYS A 108 -2.88 6.44 -10.53
C LYS A 108 -3.64 6.13 -9.24
N GLN A 109 -4.03 7.15 -8.47
CA GLN A 109 -4.79 6.98 -7.23
C GLN A 109 -6.17 6.39 -7.52
N LEU A 110 -6.92 6.95 -8.48
CA LEU A 110 -8.25 6.46 -8.82
C LEU A 110 -8.21 5.07 -9.47
N SER A 111 -7.23 4.75 -10.31
CA SER A 111 -7.03 3.40 -10.86
C SER A 111 -6.75 2.37 -9.76
N ASN A 112 -5.96 2.73 -8.74
CA ASN A 112 -5.77 1.90 -7.56
C ASN A 112 -7.07 1.73 -6.77
N ASN A 113 -7.85 2.81 -6.57
CA ASN A 113 -9.13 2.74 -5.88
C ASN A 113 -10.13 1.88 -6.64
N ARG A 114 -10.15 1.95 -7.98
CA ARG A 114 -10.96 1.06 -8.83
C ARG A 114 -10.64 -0.39 -8.54
N TYR A 115 -9.36 -0.73 -8.56
CA TYR A 115 -8.93 -2.10 -8.29
C TYR A 115 -9.45 -2.62 -6.94
N TYR A 116 -9.45 -1.75 -5.90
CA TYR A 116 -9.97 -2.10 -4.59
C TYR A 116 -11.47 -2.30 -4.57
N LEU A 117 -12.16 -1.26 -4.97
CA LEU A 117 -13.58 -1.15 -4.73
C LEU A 117 -14.39 -2.08 -5.65
N THR A 118 -13.88 -2.41 -6.85
CA THR A 118 -14.51 -3.40 -7.73
C THR A 118 -14.44 -4.83 -7.24
N GLN A 119 -13.62 -5.14 -6.22
CA GLN A 119 -13.70 -6.43 -5.55
C GLN A 119 -14.91 -6.50 -4.59
N ALA A 120 -15.31 -5.37 -4.04
CA ALA A 120 -16.45 -5.27 -3.10
C ALA A 120 -17.77 -4.98 -3.82
N SER A 121 -17.72 -4.28 -4.97
CA SER A 121 -18.90 -3.90 -5.74
C SER A 121 -18.61 -3.93 -7.25
N PRO A 122 -19.53 -4.46 -8.08
CA PRO A 122 -19.40 -4.36 -9.53
C PRO A 122 -19.67 -2.94 -10.07
N HIS A 123 -20.32 -2.09 -9.29
CA HIS A 123 -20.69 -0.73 -9.66
C HIS A 123 -19.97 0.28 -8.78
N VAL A 124 -18.90 0.86 -9.31
CA VAL A 124 -18.04 1.82 -8.62
C VAL A 124 -17.84 3.07 -9.47
N ALA A 125 -18.20 4.23 -8.92
CA ALA A 125 -17.89 5.52 -9.52
C ALA A 125 -16.75 6.21 -8.74
N LEU A 126 -15.76 6.74 -9.44
CA LEU A 126 -14.50 7.20 -8.88
C LEU A 126 -14.22 8.65 -9.27
N PHE A 127 -14.10 9.49 -8.27
CA PHE A 127 -13.90 10.92 -8.45
C PHE A 127 -12.76 11.43 -7.57
N THR A 128 -12.12 12.51 -8.02
CA THR A 128 -11.28 13.38 -7.18
C THR A 128 -11.83 14.79 -7.27
N TYR A 129 -12.09 15.42 -6.13
CA TYR A 129 -12.40 16.83 -6.05
C TYR A 129 -11.16 17.62 -5.65
N ASN A 130 -10.76 18.56 -6.49
CA ASN A 130 -9.73 19.54 -6.15
C ASN A 130 -10.40 20.84 -5.71
N SER A 131 -10.35 21.14 -4.42
CA SER A 131 -11.03 22.30 -3.82
C SER A 131 -10.44 23.64 -4.21
N ASP A 132 -9.14 23.71 -4.54
CA ASP A 132 -8.51 24.98 -4.92
C ASP A 132 -8.78 25.36 -6.39
N LEU A 133 -8.97 24.34 -7.24
CA LEU A 133 -9.35 24.52 -8.64
C LEU A 133 -10.85 24.47 -8.87
N ASP A 134 -11.61 24.02 -7.88
CA ASP A 134 -13.05 23.77 -7.95
C ASP A 134 -13.42 22.82 -9.09
N ARG A 135 -12.64 21.73 -9.24
CA ARG A 135 -12.75 20.76 -10.33
C ARG A 135 -12.93 19.34 -9.83
N ILE A 136 -13.77 18.60 -10.56
CA ILE A 136 -13.93 17.15 -10.40
C ILE A 136 -13.20 16.43 -11.52
N TYR A 137 -12.39 15.44 -11.16
CA TYR A 137 -11.78 14.47 -12.06
C TYR A 137 -12.52 13.15 -11.91
N HIS A 138 -13.02 12.62 -13.01
CA HIS A 138 -13.74 11.35 -13.05
C HIS A 138 -12.92 10.30 -13.81
N LEU A 139 -12.67 9.15 -13.21
CA LEU A 139 -12.01 8.04 -13.88
C LEU A 139 -13.04 7.22 -14.67
N THR A 140 -12.99 7.32 -16.00
CA THR A 140 -13.91 6.63 -16.91
C THR A 140 -13.62 5.13 -17.00
N ASP A 141 -14.57 4.35 -17.55
CA ASP A 141 -14.38 2.91 -17.80
C ASP A 141 -13.24 2.63 -18.80
N GLN A 142 -12.89 3.58 -19.67
CA GLN A 142 -11.77 3.50 -20.61
C GLN A 142 -10.42 3.83 -19.96
N ASP A 143 -10.38 3.99 -18.63
CA ASP A 143 -9.18 4.33 -17.86
C ASP A 143 -8.58 5.71 -18.23
N THR A 144 -9.43 6.66 -18.56
CA THR A 144 -9.10 8.07 -18.83
C THR A 144 -9.70 8.97 -17.77
N LEU A 145 -9.20 10.20 -17.63
CA LEU A 145 -9.77 11.20 -16.73
C LEU A 145 -10.60 12.22 -17.51
N ASP A 146 -11.89 12.30 -17.18
CA ASP A 146 -12.76 13.40 -17.56
C ASP A 146 -12.71 14.49 -16.49
N VAL A 147 -12.71 15.76 -16.90
CA VAL A 147 -12.64 16.92 -15.99
C VAL A 147 -13.93 17.73 -16.08
N THR A 148 -14.53 18.01 -14.93
CA THR A 148 -15.68 18.90 -14.79
C THR A 148 -15.30 20.09 -13.94
N ASP A 149 -15.46 21.31 -14.47
CA ASP A 149 -15.29 22.55 -13.74
C ASP A 149 -16.62 22.90 -13.05
N LEU A 150 -16.63 22.99 -11.73
CA LEU A 150 -17.86 23.26 -10.96
C LEU A 150 -18.29 24.73 -11.05
N GLN A 151 -17.47 25.63 -11.60
CA GLN A 151 -17.84 27.01 -11.89
C GLN A 151 -18.59 27.15 -13.23
N ASP A 152 -18.48 26.16 -14.14
CA ASP A 152 -19.28 26.14 -15.37
C ASP A 152 -20.73 25.73 -15.02
N LYS A 153 -21.70 26.56 -15.41
CA LYS A 153 -23.13 26.31 -15.15
C LYS A 153 -23.63 24.95 -15.67
N ARG A 154 -22.92 24.34 -16.63
CA ARG A 154 -23.24 23.02 -17.19
C ARG A 154 -22.77 21.84 -16.34
N TRP A 155 -22.04 22.07 -15.25
CA TRP A 155 -21.54 21.00 -14.42
C TRP A 155 -22.66 20.06 -13.90
N GLN A 156 -23.90 20.57 -13.79
CA GLN A 156 -25.07 19.78 -13.40
C GLN A 156 -25.49 18.72 -14.45
N THR A 157 -24.92 18.75 -15.65
CA THR A 157 -25.10 17.68 -16.65
C THR A 157 -23.97 16.65 -16.62
N SER A 158 -22.96 16.83 -15.79
CA SER A 158 -21.81 15.91 -15.67
C SER A 158 -22.18 14.57 -15.08
N VAL A 159 -21.34 13.56 -15.35
CA VAL A 159 -21.43 12.22 -14.75
C VAL A 159 -21.39 12.32 -13.22
N PHE A 160 -20.53 13.18 -12.68
CA PHE A 160 -20.43 13.42 -11.24
C PHE A 160 -21.77 13.86 -10.62
N TYR A 161 -22.38 14.89 -11.17
CA TYR A 161 -23.64 15.40 -10.65
C TYR A 161 -24.73 14.35 -10.70
N GLN A 162 -24.87 13.64 -11.82
CA GLN A 162 -25.88 12.59 -11.97
C GLN A 162 -25.65 11.42 -11.00
N ALA A 163 -24.40 11.00 -10.83
CA ALA A 163 -24.04 9.95 -9.90
C ALA A 163 -24.43 10.32 -8.46
N VAL A 164 -24.05 11.51 -7.99
CA VAL A 164 -24.28 11.94 -6.61
C VAL A 164 -25.77 12.27 -6.36
N ARG A 165 -26.44 12.95 -7.30
CA ARG A 165 -27.84 13.33 -7.15
C ARG A 165 -28.78 12.14 -7.02
N GLY A 166 -28.53 11.09 -7.78
CA GLY A 166 -29.36 9.86 -7.78
C GLY A 166 -29.01 8.87 -6.67
N PHE A 167 -27.94 9.09 -5.93
CA PHE A 167 -27.45 8.15 -4.95
C PHE A 167 -28.16 8.28 -3.60
N LYS A 168 -28.52 7.14 -3.01
CA LYS A 168 -29.10 7.07 -1.66
C LYS A 168 -28.15 6.31 -0.76
N SER A 169 -27.26 7.03 -0.08
CA SER A 169 -26.30 6.40 0.81
C SER A 169 -26.97 5.80 2.05
N VAL A 170 -26.46 4.67 2.50
CA VAL A 170 -26.91 3.97 3.70
C VAL A 170 -25.71 3.63 4.59
N ALA A 171 -25.93 3.67 5.90
CA ALA A 171 -24.95 3.14 6.84
C ALA A 171 -24.99 1.61 6.82
N VAL A 172 -23.85 0.96 6.61
CA VAL A 172 -23.73 -0.50 6.70
C VAL A 172 -23.33 -0.90 8.12
N ALA A 173 -23.73 -2.10 8.54
CA ALA A 173 -23.46 -2.58 9.90
C ALA A 173 -21.97 -2.67 10.24
N ASN A 174 -21.15 -3.02 9.25
CA ASN A 174 -19.70 -3.09 9.37
C ASN A 174 -19.05 -2.91 7.99
N LEU A 175 -18.30 -1.83 7.80
CA LEU A 175 -17.63 -1.54 6.52
C LEU A 175 -16.49 -2.51 6.24
N ASP A 176 -15.82 -3.05 7.28
CA ASP A 176 -14.75 -4.05 7.13
C ASP A 176 -15.27 -5.37 6.53
N ASP A 177 -16.54 -5.68 6.72
CA ASP A 177 -17.18 -6.86 6.11
C ASP A 177 -17.50 -6.64 4.62
N VAL A 178 -17.67 -5.40 4.19
CA VAL A 178 -17.86 -5.01 2.79
C VAL A 178 -16.53 -4.99 2.06
N LEU A 179 -15.50 -4.40 2.69
CA LEU A 179 -14.16 -4.24 2.13
C LEU A 179 -13.19 -5.28 2.70
N ARG A 180 -13.40 -6.55 2.39
CA ARG A 180 -12.62 -7.66 2.97
C ARG A 180 -11.18 -7.68 2.47
N VAL A 181 -10.22 -7.59 3.39
CA VAL A 181 -8.78 -7.62 3.10
C VAL A 181 -8.34 -8.91 2.40
N THR A 182 -8.96 -10.04 2.73
CA THR A 182 -8.64 -11.35 2.13
C THR A 182 -8.75 -11.36 0.60
N ASP A 183 -9.61 -10.51 0.03
CA ASP A 183 -9.84 -10.45 -1.41
C ASP A 183 -8.71 -9.71 -2.16
N TYR A 184 -7.83 -9.04 -1.43
CA TYR A 184 -6.70 -8.25 -1.95
C TYR A 184 -5.34 -8.93 -1.81
N LEU A 185 -5.28 -10.09 -1.16
CA LEU A 185 -4.02 -10.82 -0.98
C LEU A 185 -3.61 -11.49 -2.30
N VAL A 186 -2.61 -10.92 -2.95
CA VAL A 186 -2.06 -11.44 -4.20
C VAL A 186 -0.75 -12.16 -3.93
N SER A 187 -0.61 -13.36 -4.46
CA SER A 187 0.66 -14.07 -4.47
C SER A 187 1.37 -13.85 -5.81
N PRO A 188 2.61 -13.36 -5.83
CA PRO A 188 3.39 -13.22 -7.07
C PRO A 188 3.67 -14.56 -7.75
N PHE A 189 3.38 -15.68 -7.09
CA PHE A 189 3.58 -17.02 -7.65
C PHE A 189 2.34 -17.63 -8.29
N THR A 190 1.15 -17.37 -7.76
CA THR A 190 -0.10 -17.94 -8.26
C THR A 190 -0.92 -16.96 -9.09
N GLN A 191 -0.66 -15.64 -8.95
CA GLN A 191 -1.38 -14.56 -9.62
C GLN A 191 -0.41 -13.58 -10.28
N LEU A 192 0.57 -14.13 -11.03
CA LEU A 192 1.65 -13.35 -11.64
C LEU A 192 1.17 -12.19 -12.50
N ALA A 193 0.09 -12.38 -13.29
CA ALA A 193 -0.46 -11.32 -14.13
C ALA A 193 -0.97 -10.12 -13.31
N ARG A 194 -1.64 -10.37 -12.18
CA ARG A 194 -2.09 -9.32 -11.25
C ARG A 194 -0.90 -8.62 -10.62
N PHE A 195 0.10 -9.38 -10.19
CA PHE A 195 1.34 -8.83 -9.62
C PHE A 195 2.04 -7.88 -10.60
N LEU A 196 2.21 -8.29 -11.85
CA LEU A 196 2.87 -7.46 -12.88
C LEU A 196 2.11 -6.17 -13.18
N LYS A 197 0.77 -6.21 -13.14
CA LYS A 197 -0.08 -5.02 -13.31
C LYS A 197 -0.15 -4.12 -12.08
N GLY A 198 0.51 -4.46 -10.97
CA GLY A 198 0.42 -3.70 -9.71
C GLY A 198 -0.91 -3.84 -8.99
N GLN A 199 -1.70 -4.86 -9.32
CA GLN A 199 -3.02 -5.12 -8.74
C GLN A 199 -2.90 -5.90 -7.43
N TYR A 200 -2.28 -5.32 -6.44
CA TYR A 200 -2.09 -5.85 -5.09
C TYR A 200 -1.82 -4.71 -4.10
N LEU A 201 -1.78 -5.08 -2.83
CA LEU A 201 -1.48 -4.16 -1.76
C LEU A 201 -0.52 -4.77 -0.76
N LEU A 202 0.32 -3.91 -0.25
CA LEU A 202 1.16 -4.19 0.91
C LEU A 202 0.45 -3.71 2.17
N MET A 203 0.52 -4.50 3.23
CA MET A 203 0.11 -4.08 4.56
C MET A 203 1.03 -2.98 5.09
N GLN A 204 0.55 -2.16 6.02
CA GLN A 204 1.31 -1.03 6.58
C GLN A 204 2.73 -1.41 7.04
N PRO A 205 2.95 -2.50 7.79
CA PRO A 205 4.31 -2.88 8.19
C PRO A 205 5.20 -3.23 6.99
N GLN A 206 4.61 -3.82 5.93
CA GLN A 206 5.34 -4.13 4.69
C GLN A 206 5.72 -2.87 3.93
N GLN A 207 4.82 -1.88 3.87
CA GLN A 207 5.09 -0.58 3.24
C GLN A 207 6.21 0.17 3.96
N GLN A 208 6.18 0.17 5.30
CA GLN A 208 7.23 0.79 6.13
C GLN A 208 8.58 0.14 5.88
N LEU A 209 8.65 -1.20 5.97
CA LEU A 209 9.88 -1.92 5.69
C LEU A 209 10.37 -1.70 4.26
N GLN A 210 9.48 -1.73 3.29
CA GLN A 210 9.82 -1.45 1.89
C GLN A 210 10.40 -0.05 1.72
N ALA A 211 9.81 0.96 2.35
CA ALA A 211 10.31 2.32 2.31
C ALA A 211 11.74 2.42 2.89
N GLU A 212 12.02 1.75 4.01
CA GLU A 212 13.36 1.67 4.59
C GLU A 212 14.35 0.97 3.65
N LEU A 213 13.95 -0.15 3.02
CA LEU A 213 14.78 -0.85 2.06
C LEU A 213 15.11 0.01 0.83
N LEU A 214 14.15 0.78 0.35
CA LEU A 214 14.32 1.68 -0.80
C LEU A 214 15.18 2.90 -0.44
N ALA A 215 15.03 3.44 0.77
CA ALA A 215 15.82 4.57 1.27
C ALA A 215 17.28 4.22 1.55
N THR A 216 17.59 2.94 1.80
CA THR A 216 18.94 2.48 2.02
C THR A 216 19.74 2.56 0.72
N SER A 217 20.62 3.55 0.57
CA SER A 217 21.38 3.80 -0.68
C SER A 217 22.83 3.39 -0.63
N THR A 218 23.40 3.19 0.57
CA THR A 218 24.83 2.86 0.74
C THR A 218 25.11 1.39 0.44
N SER A 219 26.28 1.12 -0.14
CA SER A 219 26.77 -0.25 -0.33
C SER A 219 27.07 -0.91 1.02
N GLY A 220 26.86 -2.22 1.11
CA GLY A 220 27.06 -2.98 2.34
C GLY A 220 26.12 -4.17 2.43
N ILE A 221 26.24 -4.94 3.51
CA ILE A 221 25.37 -6.09 3.77
C ILE A 221 24.46 -5.74 4.95
N TYR A 222 23.16 -5.77 4.70
CA TYR A 222 22.12 -5.41 5.65
C TYR A 222 21.34 -6.66 6.05
N ALA A 223 21.28 -6.93 7.35
CA ALA A 223 20.40 -7.95 7.90
C ALA A 223 19.01 -7.33 8.11
N VAL A 224 17.99 -7.90 7.48
CA VAL A 224 16.62 -7.40 7.52
C VAL A 224 15.74 -8.39 8.26
N LYS A 225 15.27 -7.98 9.44
CA LYS A 225 14.34 -8.76 10.25
C LYS A 225 12.91 -8.47 9.76
N ALA A 226 12.28 -9.42 9.13
CA ALA A 226 10.90 -9.31 8.68
C ALA A 226 10.10 -10.49 9.25
N ALA A 227 9.12 -10.22 10.10
CA ALA A 227 8.21 -11.25 10.58
C ALA A 227 7.38 -11.81 9.42
N THR A 228 7.15 -13.12 9.41
CA THR A 228 6.33 -13.77 8.38
C THR A 228 4.87 -13.50 8.66
N SER A 229 4.40 -12.39 8.19
CA SER A 229 2.99 -12.24 7.89
C SER A 229 2.73 -12.68 6.44
N VAL A 230 1.50 -13.07 6.17
CA VAL A 230 1.04 -13.31 4.79
C VAL A 230 1.41 -12.07 3.96
N GLY A 231 2.36 -12.23 3.01
CA GLY A 231 2.75 -11.13 2.12
C GLY A 231 4.23 -10.71 2.11
N GLN A 232 5.12 -11.23 2.97
CA GLN A 232 6.56 -10.91 2.90
C GLN A 232 7.14 -11.15 1.50
N THR A 233 6.78 -12.26 0.88
CA THR A 233 7.18 -12.57 -0.50
C THR A 233 6.70 -11.50 -1.48
N LEU A 234 5.46 -11.04 -1.36
CA LEU A 234 4.90 -9.98 -2.20
C LEU A 234 5.71 -8.69 -2.05
N MET A 235 6.00 -8.26 -0.82
CA MET A 235 6.80 -7.07 -0.53
C MET A 235 8.20 -7.16 -1.13
N ILE A 236 8.88 -8.31 -0.98
CA ILE A 236 10.22 -8.52 -1.56
C ILE A 236 10.19 -8.40 -3.08
N TYR A 237 9.20 -9.05 -3.74
CA TYR A 237 9.08 -9.01 -5.20
C TYR A 237 8.69 -7.62 -5.69
N ASP A 238 7.85 -6.92 -4.96
CA ASP A 238 7.51 -5.53 -5.26
C ASP A 238 8.71 -4.59 -5.11
N THR A 239 9.51 -4.76 -4.06
CA THR A 239 10.77 -4.02 -3.90
C THR A 239 11.72 -4.26 -5.08
N VAL A 240 11.87 -5.52 -5.55
CA VAL A 240 12.66 -5.83 -6.76
C VAL A 240 12.10 -5.11 -7.98
N LYS A 241 10.76 -5.11 -8.16
CA LYS A 241 10.10 -4.43 -9.27
C LYS A 241 10.41 -2.94 -9.27
N ILE A 242 10.22 -2.25 -8.14
CA ILE A 242 10.49 -0.81 -7.99
C ILE A 242 11.96 -0.48 -8.28
N LEU A 243 12.91 -1.22 -7.71
CA LEU A 243 14.34 -0.99 -7.92
C LEU A 243 14.72 -1.16 -9.41
N ARG A 244 14.14 -2.13 -10.10
CA ARG A 244 14.35 -2.34 -11.52
C ARG A 244 13.74 -1.22 -12.38
N GLU A 245 12.56 -0.73 -12.03
CA GLU A 245 11.92 0.42 -12.67
C GLU A 245 12.74 1.71 -12.50
N GLN A 246 13.51 1.79 -11.40
CA GLN A 246 14.53 2.84 -11.16
C GLN A 246 15.85 2.61 -11.93
N GLY A 247 15.93 1.59 -12.79
CA GLY A 247 17.11 1.30 -13.62
C GLY A 247 18.22 0.51 -12.92
N GLN A 248 18.01 0.04 -11.67
CA GLN A 248 19.04 -0.71 -10.93
C GLN A 248 19.13 -2.17 -11.42
N GLN A 249 20.35 -2.70 -11.45
CA GLN A 249 20.62 -4.12 -11.70
C GLN A 249 20.41 -4.92 -10.42
N VAL A 250 19.28 -5.61 -10.32
CA VAL A 250 18.86 -6.32 -9.10
C VAL A 250 18.95 -7.82 -9.29
N LEU A 251 19.63 -8.51 -8.37
CA LEU A 251 19.62 -9.97 -8.26
C LEU A 251 18.75 -10.40 -7.07
N LEU A 252 17.75 -11.24 -7.33
CA LEU A 252 17.00 -11.92 -6.29
C LEU A 252 17.52 -13.35 -6.10
N VAL A 253 17.93 -13.68 -4.89
CA VAL A 253 18.34 -15.03 -4.51
C VAL A 253 17.22 -15.71 -3.74
N HIS A 254 16.75 -16.83 -4.26
CA HIS A 254 15.71 -17.63 -3.63
C HIS A 254 16.33 -18.88 -2.96
N ILE A 255 15.97 -19.09 -1.69
CA ILE A 255 16.41 -20.27 -0.94
C ILE A 255 15.48 -21.44 -1.28
N GLY A 256 16.01 -22.44 -1.98
CA GLY A 256 15.26 -23.61 -2.45
C GLY A 256 15.09 -23.65 -3.98
N ALA A 257 14.18 -24.50 -4.44
CA ALA A 257 13.89 -24.65 -5.87
C ALA A 257 13.00 -23.50 -6.39
N LEU A 258 13.28 -23.04 -7.60
CA LEU A 258 12.45 -22.02 -8.26
C LEU A 258 11.11 -22.61 -8.70
N LYS A 259 10.04 -21.86 -8.50
CA LYS A 259 8.69 -22.17 -8.97
C LYS A 259 8.49 -21.67 -10.41
N SER A 260 7.41 -22.12 -11.08
CA SER A 260 7.08 -21.74 -12.46
C SER A 260 7.01 -20.23 -12.67
N ALA A 261 6.37 -19.50 -11.76
CA ALA A 261 6.28 -18.04 -11.87
C ALA A 261 7.66 -17.34 -11.84
N GLN A 262 8.60 -17.84 -11.05
CA GLN A 262 9.96 -17.32 -11.03
C GLN A 262 10.71 -17.63 -12.34
N ALA A 263 10.47 -18.78 -12.92
CA ALA A 263 10.98 -19.12 -14.25
C ALA A 263 10.42 -18.17 -15.31
N THR A 264 9.12 -17.89 -15.26
CA THR A 264 8.45 -16.92 -16.16
C THR A 264 9.05 -15.52 -16.00
N LEU A 265 9.20 -15.02 -14.77
CA LEU A 265 9.84 -13.72 -14.51
C LEU A 265 11.25 -13.63 -15.10
N ARG A 266 12.03 -14.71 -15.00
CA ARG A 266 13.38 -14.77 -15.59
C ARG A 266 13.36 -14.75 -17.11
N LEU A 267 12.55 -15.61 -17.71
CA LEU A 267 12.60 -15.88 -19.17
C LEU A 267 11.85 -14.83 -19.99
N GLN A 268 10.73 -14.35 -19.48
CA GLN A 268 9.85 -13.43 -20.21
C GLN A 268 10.02 -11.96 -19.78
N TYR A 269 10.38 -11.71 -18.54
CA TYR A 269 10.47 -10.35 -17.98
C TYR A 269 11.89 -9.93 -17.62
N GLY A 270 12.89 -10.77 -17.94
CA GLY A 270 14.31 -10.44 -17.75
C GLY A 270 14.73 -10.21 -16.27
N TRP A 271 14.04 -10.84 -15.32
CA TRP A 271 14.44 -10.75 -13.91
C TRP A 271 15.68 -11.62 -13.65
N HIS A 272 16.62 -11.09 -12.91
CA HIS A 272 17.75 -11.87 -12.44
C HIS A 272 17.37 -12.59 -11.15
N ILE A 273 16.98 -13.85 -11.24
CA ILE A 273 16.63 -14.70 -10.08
C ILE A 273 17.52 -15.93 -10.11
N LEU A 274 18.22 -16.20 -9.02
CA LEU A 274 19.04 -17.40 -8.86
C LEU A 274 18.58 -18.23 -7.66
N PRO A 275 18.55 -19.58 -7.80
CA PRO A 275 18.44 -20.43 -6.63
C PRO A 275 19.75 -20.41 -5.82
N GLU A 276 19.64 -20.57 -4.51
CA GLU A 276 20.75 -20.55 -3.54
C GLU A 276 21.99 -21.30 -4.03
N ARG A 277 21.81 -22.55 -4.45
CA ARG A 277 22.92 -23.41 -4.89
C ARG A 277 23.73 -22.80 -6.04
N GLN A 278 23.05 -22.20 -7.01
CA GLN A 278 23.72 -21.56 -8.16
C GLN A 278 24.42 -20.27 -7.73
N PHE A 279 23.78 -19.48 -6.88
CA PHE A 279 24.33 -18.23 -6.35
C PHE A 279 25.64 -18.49 -5.61
N PHE A 280 25.66 -19.35 -4.59
CA PHE A 280 26.89 -19.64 -3.82
C PHE A 280 27.97 -20.33 -4.64
N LYS A 281 27.60 -21.14 -5.65
CA LYS A 281 28.57 -21.69 -6.62
C LYS A 281 29.26 -20.59 -7.43
N LYS A 282 28.49 -19.55 -7.87
CA LYS A 282 29.04 -18.39 -8.59
C LYS A 282 29.92 -17.53 -7.66
N LEU A 283 29.51 -17.29 -6.42
CA LEU A 283 30.33 -16.60 -5.42
C LEU A 283 31.69 -17.29 -5.21
N LYS A 284 31.68 -18.59 -4.95
CA LYS A 284 32.90 -19.38 -4.72
C LYS A 284 33.87 -19.32 -5.92
N ARG A 285 33.33 -19.26 -7.14
CA ARG A 285 34.12 -19.20 -8.39
C ARG A 285 34.47 -17.79 -8.82
N GLN A 286 34.11 -16.74 -8.05
CA GLN A 286 34.27 -15.33 -8.42
C GLN A 286 33.63 -14.98 -9.80
N ARG A 287 32.49 -15.64 -10.14
CA ARG A 287 31.83 -15.51 -11.45
C ARG A 287 30.44 -14.88 -11.36
N LEU A 288 30.12 -14.25 -10.24
CA LEU A 288 28.91 -13.45 -10.14
C LEU A 288 29.14 -12.12 -10.87
N GLN A 289 28.25 -11.77 -11.78
CA GLN A 289 28.29 -10.45 -12.44
C GLN A 289 28.01 -9.34 -11.43
N SER A 290 28.32 -8.10 -11.79
CA SER A 290 28.05 -6.95 -10.93
C SER A 290 26.55 -6.68 -10.84
N TYR A 291 26.09 -6.32 -9.65
CA TYR A 291 24.73 -5.90 -9.36
C TYR A 291 24.78 -4.70 -8.41
N ASP A 292 23.83 -3.78 -8.58
CA ASP A 292 23.64 -2.66 -7.65
C ASP A 292 23.05 -3.18 -6.34
N VAL A 293 22.09 -4.11 -6.46
CA VAL A 293 21.38 -4.70 -5.32
C VAL A 293 21.30 -6.22 -5.44
N VAL A 294 21.60 -6.91 -4.35
CA VAL A 294 21.35 -8.35 -4.19
C VAL A 294 20.39 -8.55 -3.02
N ILE A 295 19.23 -9.13 -3.29
CA ILE A 295 18.23 -9.47 -2.27
C ILE A 295 18.24 -10.97 -2.04
N ILE A 296 18.43 -11.39 -0.79
CA ILE A 296 18.39 -12.79 -0.38
C ILE A 296 17.15 -12.99 0.50
N ALA A 297 16.15 -13.68 -0.06
CA ALA A 297 14.91 -14.01 0.64
C ALA A 297 15.05 -15.30 1.46
N ASP A 298 14.21 -15.47 2.49
CA ASP A 298 14.20 -16.64 3.39
C ASP A 298 15.55 -16.89 4.10
N ALA A 299 16.24 -15.83 4.46
CA ALA A 299 17.61 -15.89 4.95
C ALA A 299 17.78 -16.65 6.27
N GLN A 300 16.71 -16.90 7.03
CA GLN A 300 16.70 -17.78 8.22
C GLN A 300 17.10 -19.23 7.89
N LYS A 301 17.10 -19.60 6.62
CA LYS A 301 17.54 -20.93 6.14
C LYS A 301 19.02 -20.98 5.76
N LEU A 302 19.74 -19.84 5.77
CA LEU A 302 21.17 -19.79 5.44
C LEU A 302 22.04 -20.43 6.53
N SER A 303 23.08 -21.13 6.12
CA SER A 303 24.10 -21.63 7.04
C SER A 303 25.12 -20.54 7.37
N ILE A 304 25.82 -20.70 8.50
CA ILE A 304 26.94 -19.80 8.89
C ILE A 304 28.04 -19.74 7.81
N ARG A 305 28.24 -20.85 7.08
CA ARG A 305 29.19 -20.88 5.94
C ARG A 305 28.75 -19.95 4.81
N HIS A 306 27.44 -19.89 4.55
CA HIS A 306 26.88 -18.96 3.56
C HIS A 306 27.05 -17.50 3.99
N VAL A 307 26.78 -17.18 5.24
CA VAL A 307 26.96 -15.85 5.82
C VAL A 307 28.43 -15.39 5.69
N ASN A 308 29.39 -16.26 6.04
CA ASN A 308 30.82 -15.97 5.90
C ASN A 308 31.25 -15.81 4.43
N SER A 309 30.60 -16.53 3.52
CA SER A 309 30.88 -16.39 2.08
C SER A 309 30.37 -15.06 1.53
N LEU A 310 29.19 -14.59 1.97
CA LEU A 310 28.66 -13.27 1.64
C LEU A 310 29.61 -12.17 2.12
N ARG A 311 29.99 -12.22 3.40
CA ARG A 311 30.89 -11.23 4.00
C ARG A 311 32.20 -11.13 3.21
N ARG A 312 32.86 -12.26 2.91
CA ARG A 312 34.10 -12.27 2.15
C ARG A 312 33.97 -11.77 0.72
N TYR A 313 32.87 -12.13 0.06
CA TYR A 313 32.66 -11.76 -1.34
C TYR A 313 32.30 -10.28 -1.52
N PHE A 314 31.49 -9.72 -0.66
CA PHE A 314 30.97 -8.36 -0.79
C PHE A 314 31.76 -7.31 0.01
N ALA A 315 32.77 -7.69 0.81
CA ALA A 315 33.54 -6.78 1.64
C ALA A 315 34.20 -5.59 0.89
N ALA A 316 34.56 -5.76 -0.37
CA ALA A 316 35.17 -4.74 -1.19
C ALA A 316 34.40 -4.43 -2.47
N ARG A 317 33.07 -4.60 -2.45
CA ARG A 317 32.19 -4.36 -3.60
C ARG A 317 31.16 -3.29 -3.31
N TYR A 318 30.92 -2.45 -4.29
CA TYR A 318 29.87 -1.42 -4.23
C TYR A 318 28.50 -2.01 -4.56
N THR A 319 28.08 -3.02 -3.79
CA THR A 319 26.81 -3.71 -3.93
C THR A 319 26.06 -3.59 -2.60
N ARG A 320 24.79 -3.25 -2.66
CA ARG A 320 23.88 -3.32 -1.52
C ARG A 320 23.30 -4.73 -1.43
N VAL A 321 23.54 -5.42 -0.33
CA VAL A 321 23.07 -6.80 -0.10
C VAL A 321 22.03 -6.79 1.02
N LEU A 322 20.78 -7.12 0.70
CA LEU A 322 19.69 -7.19 1.65
C LEU A 322 19.42 -8.66 2.00
N VAL A 323 19.71 -9.05 3.23
CA VAL A 323 19.56 -10.43 3.74
C VAL A 323 18.30 -10.48 4.58
N ILE A 324 17.15 -10.86 3.96
CA ILE A 324 15.82 -10.75 4.55
C ILE A 324 15.37 -12.10 5.09
N GLY A 325 15.00 -12.16 6.37
CA GLY A 325 14.53 -13.40 7.00
C GLY A 325 13.58 -13.16 8.16
N ASP A 326 12.84 -14.22 8.50
CA ASP A 326 11.95 -14.25 9.65
C ASP A 326 12.60 -14.96 10.83
N PRO A 327 12.81 -14.28 11.97
CA PRO A 327 13.39 -14.90 13.15
C PRO A 327 12.49 -15.95 13.80
N ASN A 328 11.18 -15.93 13.52
CA ASN A 328 10.19 -16.82 14.10
C ASN A 328 9.99 -18.12 13.28
N GLN A 329 10.47 -18.16 12.02
CA GLN A 329 10.44 -19.36 11.19
C GLN A 329 11.68 -20.20 11.38
N GLN A 330 11.54 -21.27 12.15
CA GLN A 330 12.61 -22.19 12.44
C GLN A 330 12.59 -23.39 11.49
N SER A 331 13.71 -23.64 10.79
CA SER A 331 13.96 -24.95 10.21
C SER A 331 14.78 -25.78 11.19
N LYS A 332 14.36 -27.04 11.42
CA LYS A 332 15.00 -28.00 12.36
C LYS A 332 16.48 -28.32 12.07
N ALA A 333 17.07 -27.77 11.01
CA ALA A 333 18.39 -28.14 10.52
C ALA A 333 19.46 -27.03 10.62
N THR A 334 19.11 -25.81 11.08
CA THR A 334 20.03 -24.67 11.07
C THR A 334 20.11 -24.03 12.44
N ILE A 335 21.30 -23.83 12.95
CA ILE A 335 21.72 -23.07 14.14
C ILE A 335 20.61 -22.83 15.20
N SER A 336 20.90 -23.24 16.45
CA SER A 336 20.13 -22.92 17.66
C SER A 336 19.60 -21.48 17.65
N ASN A 337 18.34 -21.33 17.63
CA ASN A 337 17.51 -20.27 17.14
C ASN A 337 17.41 -18.94 17.84
N ARG A 338 18.01 -18.74 18.97
CA ARG A 338 17.99 -17.42 19.63
C ARG A 338 18.93 -16.40 18.99
N ASP A 339 19.85 -16.86 18.13
CA ASP A 339 21.00 -16.06 17.70
C ASP A 339 21.18 -15.88 16.18
N TYR A 340 20.19 -16.25 15.32
CA TYR A 340 20.41 -16.09 13.87
C TYR A 340 20.67 -14.61 13.50
N PHE A 341 19.81 -13.69 13.94
CA PHE A 341 20.00 -12.27 13.72
C PHE A 341 21.15 -11.69 14.54
N ALA A 342 21.40 -12.19 15.75
CA ALA A 342 22.61 -11.85 16.49
C ALA A 342 23.87 -12.28 15.72
N THR A 343 23.85 -13.46 15.11
CA THR A 343 24.93 -13.94 14.23
C THR A 343 25.11 -13.07 12.99
N LEU A 344 24.02 -12.67 12.33
CA LEU A 344 24.08 -11.75 11.20
C LEU A 344 24.56 -10.37 11.63
N THR A 345 24.06 -9.85 12.73
CA THR A 345 24.46 -8.56 13.30
C THR A 345 25.93 -8.56 13.69
N HIS A 346 26.40 -9.61 14.31
CA HIS A 346 27.83 -9.77 14.63
C HIS A 346 28.68 -9.91 13.37
N ALA A 347 28.17 -10.60 12.34
CA ALA A 347 28.89 -10.79 11.08
C ALA A 347 28.97 -9.52 10.23
N PHE A 348 27.91 -8.67 10.25
CA PHE A 348 27.79 -7.51 9.36
C PHE A 348 27.89 -6.16 10.06
N GLY A 349 27.84 -6.13 11.40
CA GLY A 349 27.85 -4.92 12.23
C GLY A 349 26.43 -4.42 12.59
N GLN A 350 26.29 -3.81 13.77
CA GLN A 350 25.01 -3.33 14.27
C GLN A 350 24.37 -2.22 13.40
N GLN A 351 25.19 -1.39 12.80
CA GLN A 351 24.77 -0.31 11.91
C GLN A 351 24.09 -0.81 10.61
N HIS A 352 24.17 -2.08 10.31
CA HIS A 352 23.59 -2.71 9.14
C HIS A 352 22.36 -3.59 9.47
N LEU A 353 21.76 -3.39 10.62
CA LEU A 353 20.53 -4.10 11.01
C LEU A 353 19.29 -3.22 10.76
N ILE A 354 18.46 -3.63 9.83
CA ILE A 354 17.13 -3.06 9.59
C ILE A 354 16.12 -3.94 10.33
N LYS A 355 15.40 -3.37 11.29
CA LYS A 355 14.36 -4.07 12.05
C LYS A 355 13.01 -3.48 11.70
N LEU A 356 12.03 -4.32 11.43
CA LEU A 356 10.63 -3.92 11.64
C LEU A 356 10.45 -3.65 13.13
N SER A 357 9.89 -2.52 13.50
CA SER A 357 9.49 -2.27 14.89
C SER A 357 8.55 -3.37 15.33
N ASP A 358 8.86 -4.04 16.45
CA ASP A 358 8.04 -5.11 17.05
C ASP A 358 6.71 -4.55 17.65
N GLU A 359 6.30 -3.34 17.27
CA GLU A 359 5.07 -2.70 17.70
C GLU A 359 3.93 -2.98 16.70
N LEU A 360 3.34 -4.14 16.84
CA LEU A 360 1.99 -4.47 16.38
C LEU A 360 1.11 -4.80 17.59
#